data_bfc484f9e17a398e7475338645b16ba7
#
_entry.id   bfc484f9e17a398e7475338645b16ba7
#
_cell.length_a   1.000
_cell.length_b   1.000
_cell.length_c   1.000
_cell.angle_alpha   90.00
_cell.angle_beta   90.00
_cell.angle_gamma   90.00
#
_symmetry.space_group_name_H-M   'P 1'
#
loop_
_entity.id
_entity.type
_entity.pdbx_description
1 polymer ?
#
loop_
_entity_poly.entity_id
_entity_poly.type
_entity_poly.pdbx_seq_one_letter_code
_entity_poly.pdbx_strand_id
1 'polypeptide(L)'
;MGVSARRDGVRVGDELLAQAARVAAGGRVGGAAPGLAGAHGAGRAAGLEPCLAGQHQPGGQKGGPETGPNPTDRGRPGTKRHLVVDAHGTPLGVTLSGANRHDSLMLAPTLDAIPPIRSGNRGRPRRRPQKLHADKAHDSRRCRAECRARGIKARIARKGQDSSQRLGRYRWVVERTHAWMARLRRLTVRYERRDDIHLAFTLLGCALVCMNQIRRFC
;
A
#
# COMPACT_ATOMS: atom_id res chain seq x y z
N MET A 1 24.48 -18.53 7.75
CA MET A 1 23.76 -17.29 8.14
C MET A 1 22.55 -16.95 7.23
N GLY A 2 22.02 -17.92 6.47
CA GLY A 2 20.99 -17.69 5.45
C GLY A 2 19.53 -18.05 5.84
N VAL A 3 19.29 -18.51 7.07
CA VAL A 3 17.98 -19.09 7.44
C VAL A 3 16.99 -18.04 8.00
N SER A 4 17.48 -16.90 8.51
CA SER A 4 16.64 -15.87 9.12
C SER A 4 15.86 -15.05 8.09
N ALA A 5 16.46 -14.70 6.95
CA ALA A 5 15.82 -13.88 5.92
C ALA A 5 14.61 -14.58 5.25
N ARG A 6 14.65 -15.92 5.14
CA ARG A 6 13.54 -16.70 4.55
C ARG A 6 12.27 -16.70 5.41
N ARG A 7 12.41 -16.69 6.75
CA ARG A 7 11.26 -16.79 7.66
C ARG A 7 10.40 -15.53 7.69
N ASP A 8 10.95 -14.42 7.39
CA ASP A 8 10.33 -13.13 7.68
C ASP A 8 9.55 -12.58 6.50
N GLY A 9 9.98 -12.82 5.28
CA GLY A 9 9.19 -12.47 4.10
C GLY A 9 8.01 -13.42 3.87
N VAL A 10 8.12 -14.68 4.29
CA VAL A 10 6.98 -15.62 4.38
C VAL A 10 5.91 -15.03 5.30
N ARG A 11 6.30 -14.42 6.43
CA ARG A 11 5.37 -13.87 7.42
C ARG A 11 4.57 -12.66 6.95
N VAL A 12 5.15 -11.77 6.13
CA VAL A 12 4.38 -10.64 5.54
C VAL A 12 3.35 -11.15 4.53
N GLY A 13 3.74 -12.14 3.73
CA GLY A 13 2.83 -12.82 2.81
C GLY A 13 1.68 -13.53 3.56
N ASP A 14 2.00 -14.24 4.63
CA ASP A 14 1.03 -14.97 5.45
C ASP A 14 0.02 -14.05 6.13
N GLU A 15 0.44 -12.86 6.58
CA GLU A 15 -0.49 -11.88 7.18
C GLU A 15 -1.40 -11.25 6.15
N LEU A 16 -0.88 -10.91 5.00
CA LEU A 16 -1.69 -10.40 3.91
C LEU A 16 -2.70 -11.46 3.44
N LEU A 17 -2.30 -12.73 3.42
CA LEU A 17 -3.20 -13.86 3.16
C LEU A 17 -4.23 -14.04 4.28
N ALA A 18 -3.82 -13.98 5.54
CA ALA A 18 -4.73 -14.04 6.68
C ALA A 18 -5.70 -12.86 6.72
N GLN A 19 -5.25 -11.66 6.34
CA GLN A 19 -6.10 -10.49 6.20
C GLN A 19 -7.08 -10.65 5.03
N ALA A 20 -6.62 -11.16 3.89
CA ALA A 20 -7.48 -11.47 2.75
C ALA A 20 -8.55 -12.52 3.11
N ALA A 21 -8.18 -13.57 3.84
CA ALA A 21 -9.10 -14.61 4.31
C ALA A 21 -10.15 -14.06 5.28
N ARG A 22 -9.77 -13.16 6.20
CA ARG A 22 -10.72 -12.49 7.13
C ARG A 22 -11.70 -11.60 6.40
N VAL A 23 -11.23 -10.83 5.41
CA VAL A 23 -12.10 -9.98 4.58
C VAL A 23 -13.07 -10.85 3.78
N ALA A 24 -12.60 -11.95 3.20
CA ALA A 24 -13.45 -12.90 2.45
C ALA A 24 -14.51 -13.58 3.34
N ALA A 25 -14.21 -13.79 4.62
CA ALA A 25 -15.14 -14.32 5.63
C ALA A 25 -16.16 -13.31 6.16
N GLY A 26 -16.21 -12.07 5.61
CA GLY A 26 -17.13 -11.03 6.02
C GLY A 26 -16.74 -10.29 7.31
N GLY A 27 -15.51 -10.50 7.80
CA GLY A 27 -14.98 -9.79 8.96
C GLY A 27 -14.65 -8.33 8.65
N ARG A 28 -15.13 -7.39 9.46
CA ARG A 28 -14.70 -5.99 9.38
C ARG A 28 -13.19 -5.89 9.66
N VAL A 29 -12.47 -5.22 8.78
CA VAL A 29 -11.03 -4.93 8.97
C VAL A 29 -10.87 -3.83 10.02
N GLY A 30 -11.08 -4.18 11.26
CA GLY A 30 -11.09 -3.26 12.40
C GLY A 30 -10.51 -3.86 13.67
N GLY A 31 -9.63 -4.83 13.56
CA GLY A 31 -8.95 -5.45 14.71
C GLY A 31 -7.48 -5.68 14.42
N ALA A 32 -6.64 -5.18 15.32
CA ALA A 32 -5.21 -5.43 15.29
C ALA A 32 -4.92 -6.93 15.27
N ALA A 33 -4.37 -7.41 14.14
CA ALA A 33 -3.84 -8.76 14.08
C ALA A 33 -2.56 -8.87 14.95
N PRO A 34 -2.36 -9.95 15.70
CA PRO A 34 -1.14 -10.16 16.45
C PRO A 34 0.04 -10.42 15.51
N GLY A 35 1.00 -9.58 15.64
CA GLY A 35 2.41 -9.66 15.36
C GLY A 35 2.92 -10.45 14.17
N LEU A 36 3.47 -9.70 13.22
CA LEU A 36 4.41 -10.24 12.24
C LEU A 36 5.75 -9.55 12.32
N ALA A 37 6.74 -10.37 12.52
CA ALA A 37 8.12 -9.96 12.61
C ALA A 37 8.67 -9.74 11.21
N GLY A 38 9.23 -8.56 10.97
CA GLY A 38 9.90 -8.23 9.74
C GLY A 38 11.18 -8.99 9.53
N ALA A 39 11.52 -9.17 8.29
CA ALA A 39 12.87 -9.49 7.88
C ALA A 39 13.35 -8.52 6.84
N HIS A 40 14.34 -7.83 7.23
CA HIS A 40 15.34 -7.34 6.31
C HIS A 40 16.70 -7.65 6.91
N GLY A 41 17.57 -8.21 6.06
CA GLY A 41 18.88 -8.74 6.41
C GLY A 41 19.72 -7.79 7.26
N ALA A 42 20.55 -8.39 8.05
CA ALA A 42 21.50 -7.78 8.95
C ALA A 42 22.31 -6.69 8.26
N GLY A 43 22.24 -5.45 8.76
CA GLY A 43 23.15 -4.41 8.33
C GLY A 43 22.74 -2.97 8.58
N ARG A 44 21.45 -2.66 8.74
CA ARG A 44 21.00 -1.33 9.18
C ARG A 44 19.70 -1.47 9.96
N ALA A 45 19.62 -0.77 11.08
CA ALA A 45 18.41 -0.70 11.91
C ALA A 45 17.19 -0.54 10.99
N ALA A 46 16.31 -1.54 10.98
CA ALA A 46 15.11 -1.55 10.17
C ALA A 46 14.14 -0.47 10.68
N GLY A 47 14.45 0.79 10.34
CA GLY A 47 13.44 1.83 10.28
C GLY A 47 12.52 1.47 9.12
N LEU A 48 11.22 1.69 9.24
CA LEU A 48 10.38 1.77 8.06
C LEU A 48 11.00 2.87 7.19
N GLU A 49 11.77 2.44 6.19
CA GLU A 49 12.46 3.30 5.23
C GLU A 49 11.42 4.18 4.51
N PRO A 50 11.82 5.20 3.74
CA PRO A 50 10.87 6.09 3.08
C PRO A 50 9.80 5.29 2.35
N CYS A 51 8.56 5.39 2.84
CA CYS A 51 7.42 4.79 2.18
C CYS A 51 6.93 5.68 1.05
N LEU A 52 6.35 5.08 0.04
CA LEU A 52 5.85 5.73 -1.16
C LEU A 52 4.34 5.47 -1.27
N ALA A 53 3.56 6.53 -1.38
CA ALA A 53 2.13 6.45 -1.60
C ALA A 53 1.80 6.72 -3.07
N GLY A 54 1.02 5.85 -3.68
CA GLY A 54 0.55 5.99 -5.05
C GLY A 54 -0.81 5.36 -5.25
N GLN A 55 -1.41 5.59 -6.42
CA GLN A 55 -2.73 5.11 -6.77
C GLN A 55 -2.77 4.49 -8.17
N HIS A 56 -3.72 3.60 -8.38
CA HIS A 56 -4.05 3.03 -9.67
C HIS A 56 -5.56 2.87 -9.79
N GLN A 57 -6.11 3.11 -10.98
CA GLN A 57 -7.55 3.11 -11.24
C GLN A 57 -7.93 1.94 -12.17
N PRO A 58 -8.29 0.75 -11.66
CA PRO A 58 -8.90 -0.27 -12.50
C PRO A 58 -10.33 0.15 -12.88
N GLY A 59 -10.68 -0.01 -14.14
CA GLY A 59 -12.06 0.12 -14.61
C GLY A 59 -12.97 -0.88 -13.91
N GLY A 60 -14.17 -0.50 -13.52
CA GLY A 60 -15.17 -1.37 -12.91
C GLY A 60 -16.31 -1.64 -13.89
N GLN A 61 -16.62 -2.93 -14.14
CA GLN A 61 -17.73 -3.29 -15.02
C GLN A 61 -19.09 -3.24 -14.34
N LYS A 62 -19.17 -3.45 -13.04
CA LYS A 62 -20.44 -3.69 -12.30
C LYS A 62 -20.65 -2.75 -11.14
N GLY A 63 -20.26 -1.55 -11.09
CA GLY A 63 -20.56 -0.65 -9.98
C GLY A 63 -20.46 -1.31 -8.59
N GLY A 64 -20.93 -0.65 -7.55
CA GLY A 64 -20.98 -1.16 -6.16
C GLY A 64 -20.25 -0.24 -5.18
N PRO A 65 -20.11 -0.64 -3.89
CA PRO A 65 -19.34 0.13 -2.92
C PRO A 65 -17.90 0.39 -3.39
N GLU A 66 -17.33 1.51 -2.98
CA GLU A 66 -15.99 1.97 -3.41
C GLU A 66 -15.81 2.00 -4.95
N THR A 67 -16.91 2.32 -5.67
CA THR A 67 -16.94 2.59 -7.10
C THR A 67 -17.51 3.99 -7.31
N GLY A 68 -16.92 4.74 -8.25
CA GLY A 68 -17.38 6.09 -8.60
C GLY A 68 -17.04 6.44 -10.05
N PRO A 69 -17.64 7.51 -10.62
CA PRO A 69 -17.36 7.92 -11.97
C PRO A 69 -15.88 8.28 -12.13
N ASN A 70 -15.23 7.66 -13.11
CA ASN A 70 -13.82 7.88 -13.38
C ASN A 70 -13.64 9.14 -14.25
N PRO A 71 -13.02 10.21 -13.73
CA PRO A 71 -12.85 11.45 -14.48
C PRO A 71 -11.90 11.29 -15.70
N THR A 72 -11.06 10.27 -15.71
CA THR A 72 -10.12 10.01 -16.81
C THR A 72 -10.67 9.00 -17.84
N ASP A 73 -11.82 8.37 -17.60
CA ASP A 73 -12.44 7.37 -18.47
C ASP A 73 -13.92 7.70 -18.72
N ARG A 74 -14.20 8.92 -19.18
CA ARG A 74 -15.54 9.37 -19.61
C ARG A 74 -16.63 9.10 -18.59
N GLY A 75 -16.33 9.16 -17.30
CA GLY A 75 -17.30 8.91 -16.22
C GLY A 75 -17.67 7.45 -16.02
N ARG A 76 -17.03 6.49 -16.68
CA ARG A 76 -17.27 5.06 -16.41
C ARG A 76 -17.00 4.70 -14.96
N PRO A 77 -17.76 3.76 -14.39
CA PRO A 77 -17.50 3.30 -13.03
C PRO A 77 -16.08 2.81 -12.87
N GLY A 78 -15.39 3.27 -11.83
CA GLY A 78 -14.01 2.89 -11.54
C GLY A 78 -13.73 2.85 -10.05
N THR A 79 -12.71 2.11 -9.66
CA THR A 79 -12.21 2.01 -8.29
C THR A 79 -10.75 2.44 -8.26
N LYS A 80 -10.35 3.20 -7.26
CA LYS A 80 -8.94 3.50 -6.98
C LYS A 80 -8.37 2.53 -5.96
N ARG A 81 -7.16 2.06 -6.20
CA ARG A 81 -6.32 1.36 -5.22
C ARG A 81 -5.25 2.31 -4.71
N HIS A 82 -5.29 2.61 -3.43
CA HIS A 82 -4.27 3.41 -2.75
C HIS A 82 -3.31 2.47 -2.06
N LEU A 83 -2.01 2.61 -2.36
CA LEU A 83 -0.98 1.70 -1.91
C LEU A 83 0.14 2.47 -1.22
N VAL A 84 0.60 1.96 -0.09
CA VAL A 84 1.84 2.38 0.54
C VAL A 84 2.84 1.23 0.43
N VAL A 85 4.02 1.53 -0.08
CA VAL A 85 5.12 0.56 -0.27
C VAL A 85 6.38 1.03 0.46
N ASP A 86 7.27 0.11 0.77
CA ASP A 86 8.62 0.43 1.24
C ASP A 86 9.54 0.90 0.09
N ALA A 87 10.80 1.17 0.39
CA ALA A 87 11.79 1.60 -0.60
C ALA A 87 12.08 0.56 -1.69
N HIS A 88 11.75 -0.71 -1.46
CA HIS A 88 11.94 -1.82 -2.40
C HIS A 88 10.67 -2.13 -3.20
N GLY A 89 9.55 -1.46 -2.89
CA GLY A 89 8.25 -1.71 -3.52
C GLY A 89 7.45 -2.83 -2.85
N THR A 90 7.81 -3.23 -1.63
CA THR A 90 7.01 -4.17 -0.85
C THR A 90 5.73 -3.50 -0.39
N PRO A 91 4.54 -4.04 -0.70
CA PRO A 91 3.28 -3.50 -0.21
C PRO A 91 3.20 -3.56 1.32
N LEU A 92 2.93 -2.42 1.96
CA LEU A 92 2.78 -2.30 3.41
C LEU A 92 1.32 -2.08 3.82
N GLY A 93 0.56 -1.34 3.01
CA GLY A 93 -0.85 -1.07 3.28
C GLY A 93 -1.59 -0.74 1.99
N VAL A 94 -2.84 -1.14 1.91
CA VAL A 94 -3.70 -0.91 0.74
C VAL A 94 -5.12 -0.56 1.19
N THR A 95 -5.74 0.38 0.48
CA THR A 95 -7.16 0.74 0.62
C THR A 95 -7.79 0.96 -0.75
N LEU A 96 -9.11 0.86 -0.79
CA LEU A 96 -9.92 1.11 -1.98
C LEU A 96 -10.71 2.40 -1.81
N SER A 97 -11.05 3.03 -2.91
CA SER A 97 -12.03 4.13 -2.97
C SER A 97 -12.65 4.26 -4.36
N GLY A 98 -13.78 4.94 -4.46
CA GLY A 98 -14.32 5.32 -5.77
C GLY A 98 -13.35 6.16 -6.58
N ALA A 99 -13.37 6.02 -7.91
CA ALA A 99 -12.47 6.73 -8.80
C ALA A 99 -12.58 8.26 -8.73
N ASN A 100 -13.74 8.78 -8.35
CA ASN A 100 -14.02 10.20 -8.13
C ASN A 100 -13.46 10.75 -6.80
N ARG A 101 -13.05 9.87 -5.87
CA ARG A 101 -12.57 10.32 -4.57
C ARG A 101 -11.17 10.91 -4.66
N HIS A 102 -10.97 12.07 -4.04
CA HIS A 102 -9.67 12.75 -4.08
C HIS A 102 -8.63 12.00 -3.22
N ASP A 103 -7.43 11.83 -3.74
CA ASP A 103 -6.38 10.99 -3.15
C ASP A 103 -5.91 11.48 -1.78
N SER A 104 -5.94 12.79 -1.55
CA SER A 104 -5.59 13.39 -0.25
C SER A 104 -6.47 12.90 0.90
N LEU A 105 -7.71 12.43 0.61
CA LEU A 105 -8.62 11.89 1.62
C LEU A 105 -8.23 10.47 2.04
N MET A 106 -7.53 9.76 1.17
CA MET A 106 -7.19 8.35 1.37
C MET A 106 -5.82 8.14 2.02
N LEU A 107 -5.02 9.21 2.20
CA LEU A 107 -3.70 9.09 2.81
C LEU A 107 -3.77 8.52 4.23
N ALA A 108 -4.61 9.09 5.09
CA ALA A 108 -4.75 8.64 6.47
C ALA A 108 -5.27 7.20 6.57
N PRO A 109 -6.39 6.80 5.90
CA PRO A 109 -6.83 5.40 5.90
C PRO A 109 -5.76 4.43 5.41
N THR A 110 -4.99 4.79 4.37
CA THR A 110 -3.97 3.90 3.81
C THR A 110 -2.77 3.75 4.77
N LEU A 111 -2.38 4.81 5.48
CA LEU A 111 -1.36 4.72 6.53
C LEU A 111 -1.83 3.88 7.72
N ASP A 112 -3.10 3.99 8.09
CA ASP A 112 -3.68 3.22 9.19
C ASP A 112 -3.86 1.72 8.84
N ALA A 113 -3.91 1.39 7.54
CA ALA A 113 -3.93 0.02 7.04
C ALA A 113 -2.56 -0.70 7.16
N ILE A 114 -1.48 0.02 7.52
CA ILE A 114 -0.16 -0.61 7.72
C ILE A 114 -0.20 -1.49 8.98
N PRO A 115 0.07 -2.80 8.87
CA PRO A 115 0.10 -3.69 10.02
C PRO A 115 1.30 -3.37 10.93
N PRO A 116 1.29 -3.85 12.20
CA PRO A 116 2.42 -3.70 13.09
C PRO A 116 3.60 -4.55 12.59
N ILE A 117 4.69 -3.90 12.19
CA ILE A 117 5.88 -4.55 11.65
C ILE A 117 6.96 -4.62 12.74
N ARG A 118 7.46 -5.83 13.02
CA ARG A 118 8.61 -6.07 13.91
C ARG A 118 9.90 -6.08 13.10
N SER A 119 10.92 -5.39 13.58
CA SER A 119 12.22 -5.30 12.91
C SER A 119 13.19 -6.45 13.24
N GLY A 120 12.71 -7.53 13.84
CA GLY A 120 13.58 -8.62 14.32
C GLY A 120 14.30 -8.32 15.64
N ASN A 121 14.48 -7.06 16.00
CA ASN A 121 15.08 -6.64 17.27
C ASN A 121 14.04 -6.57 18.39
N ARG A 122 14.50 -6.62 19.66
CA ARG A 122 13.64 -6.36 20.82
C ARG A 122 13.06 -4.94 20.72
N GLY A 123 11.75 -4.81 20.85
CA GLY A 123 11.07 -3.51 20.81
C GLY A 123 9.62 -3.61 20.36
N ARG A 124 8.90 -2.49 20.50
CA ARG A 124 7.49 -2.42 20.08
C ARG A 124 7.38 -2.44 18.55
N PRO A 125 6.45 -3.22 17.97
CA PRO A 125 6.20 -3.22 16.53
C PRO A 125 5.85 -1.82 16.02
N ARG A 126 6.40 -1.45 14.88
CA ARG A 126 6.17 -0.15 14.24
C ARG A 126 5.00 -0.25 13.25
N ARG A 127 4.12 0.76 13.26
CA ARG A 127 3.03 0.91 12.30
C ARG A 127 3.19 2.15 11.41
N ARG A 128 4.24 2.92 11.62
CA ARG A 128 4.43 4.22 10.98
C ARG A 128 5.80 4.30 10.34
N PRO A 129 5.89 4.73 9.07
CA PRO A 129 7.16 5.02 8.45
C PRO A 129 7.79 6.27 9.09
N GLN A 130 9.10 6.35 9.12
CA GLN A 130 9.79 7.57 9.54
C GLN A 130 9.60 8.70 8.52
N LYS A 131 9.51 8.37 7.24
CA LYS A 131 9.44 9.29 6.13
C LYS A 131 8.48 8.78 5.07
N LEU A 132 7.66 9.66 4.53
CA LEU A 132 6.70 9.36 3.47
C LEU A 132 6.96 10.24 2.26
N HIS A 133 7.15 9.62 1.10
CA HIS A 133 7.15 10.29 -0.18
C HIS A 133 5.79 10.14 -0.84
N ALA A 134 5.19 11.24 -1.28
CA ALA A 134 3.93 11.23 -2.02
C ALA A 134 3.97 12.27 -3.14
N ASP A 135 3.12 12.09 -4.12
CA ASP A 135 3.01 12.95 -5.28
C ASP A 135 2.27 14.27 -4.99
N LYS A 136 2.15 15.12 -6.01
CA LYS A 136 1.47 16.42 -5.95
C LYS A 136 -0.04 16.31 -5.66
N ALA A 137 -0.68 15.16 -5.88
CA ALA A 137 -2.09 14.94 -5.55
C ALA A 137 -2.32 14.97 -4.04
N HIS A 138 -1.29 14.64 -3.26
CA HIS A 138 -1.31 14.69 -1.79
C HIS A 138 -0.86 16.04 -1.21
N ASP A 139 -0.55 17.05 -2.05
CA ASP A 139 -0.13 18.36 -1.56
C ASP A 139 -1.32 19.15 -1.02
N SER A 140 -1.66 18.90 0.22
CA SER A 140 -2.70 19.58 0.98
C SER A 140 -2.27 19.81 2.43
N ARG A 141 -2.83 20.85 3.06
CA ARG A 141 -2.62 21.11 4.50
C ARG A 141 -3.02 19.90 5.34
N ARG A 142 -4.12 19.24 4.96
CA ARG A 142 -4.62 18.03 5.62
C ARG A 142 -3.59 16.90 5.59
N CYS A 143 -3.07 16.53 4.42
CA CYS A 143 -2.08 15.45 4.31
C CYS A 143 -0.82 15.73 5.14
N ARG A 144 -0.34 16.96 5.14
CA ARG A 144 0.82 17.36 5.95
C ARG A 144 0.52 17.34 7.44
N ALA A 145 -0.69 17.73 7.86
CA ALA A 145 -1.14 17.63 9.25
C ALA A 145 -1.25 16.17 9.71
N GLU A 146 -1.84 15.29 8.89
CA GLU A 146 -1.93 13.86 9.16
C GLU A 146 -0.56 13.18 9.32
N CYS A 147 0.40 13.53 8.47
CA CYS A 147 1.77 13.05 8.62
C CYS A 147 2.40 13.57 9.93
N ARG A 148 2.22 14.85 10.24
CA ARG A 148 2.77 15.46 11.45
C ARG A 148 2.18 14.84 12.72
N ALA A 149 0.86 14.64 12.77
CA ALA A 149 0.18 14.02 13.90
C ALA A 149 0.67 12.58 14.17
N ARG A 150 1.13 11.88 13.12
CA ARG A 150 1.72 10.55 13.21
C ARG A 150 3.25 10.54 13.41
N GLY A 151 3.89 11.70 13.49
CA GLY A 151 5.35 11.82 13.60
C GLY A 151 6.09 11.38 12.32
N ILE A 152 5.44 11.46 11.16
CA ILE A 152 5.99 11.07 9.86
C ILE A 152 6.58 12.29 9.16
N LYS A 153 7.84 12.23 8.71
CA LYS A 153 8.47 13.27 7.89
C LYS A 153 7.86 13.25 6.48
N ALA A 154 6.96 14.19 6.18
CA ALA A 154 6.31 14.29 4.87
C ALA A 154 7.27 14.88 3.83
N ARG A 155 7.49 14.15 2.74
CA ARG A 155 8.17 14.57 1.51
C ARG A 155 7.16 14.55 0.35
N ILE A 156 6.18 15.43 0.48
CA ILE A 156 5.11 15.60 -0.52
C ILE A 156 5.55 16.72 -1.46
N ALA A 157 5.52 16.45 -2.75
CA ALA A 157 5.85 17.43 -3.78
C ALA A 157 4.91 18.63 -3.72
N ARG A 158 5.47 19.83 -3.83
CA ARG A 158 4.67 21.07 -3.83
C ARG A 158 4.19 21.40 -5.23
N LYS A 159 2.92 21.76 -5.35
CA LYS A 159 2.34 22.28 -6.59
C LYS A 159 3.04 23.59 -6.95
N GLY A 160 3.53 23.70 -8.17
CA GLY A 160 4.16 24.91 -8.69
C GLY A 160 5.64 25.14 -8.31
N GLN A 161 6.22 24.38 -7.39
CA GLN A 161 7.59 24.59 -6.90
C GLN A 161 8.57 23.47 -7.21
N ASP A 162 8.13 22.21 -7.26
CA ASP A 162 9.02 21.06 -7.43
C ASP A 162 9.09 20.59 -8.89
N SER A 163 10.31 20.41 -9.40
CA SER A 163 10.51 19.80 -10.71
C SER A 163 10.18 18.31 -10.69
N SER A 164 9.62 17.82 -11.79
CA SER A 164 9.29 16.39 -11.95
C SER A 164 10.52 15.49 -11.92
N GLN A 165 11.70 15.98 -12.25
CA GLN A 165 12.95 15.22 -12.33
C GLN A 165 13.43 14.65 -10.98
N ARG A 166 13.32 15.41 -9.88
CA ARG A 166 13.73 14.97 -8.55
C ARG A 166 12.75 13.97 -7.91
N LEU A 167 11.48 14.04 -8.28
CA LEU A 167 10.43 13.16 -7.77
C LEU A 167 10.41 11.80 -8.46
N GLY A 168 10.79 11.73 -9.72
CA GLY A 168 10.84 10.49 -10.50
C GLY A 168 11.68 9.39 -9.83
N ARG A 169 12.76 9.78 -9.12
CA ARG A 169 13.67 8.86 -8.45
C ARG A 169 13.00 7.95 -7.39
N TYR A 170 11.91 8.40 -6.77
CA TYR A 170 11.22 7.62 -5.74
C TYR A 170 9.86 7.11 -6.21
N ARG A 171 9.22 7.85 -7.09
CA ARG A 171 7.86 7.56 -7.56
C ARG A 171 7.77 6.27 -8.37
N TRP A 172 8.77 5.96 -9.18
CA TRP A 172 8.80 4.74 -9.99
C TRP A 172 8.63 3.45 -9.20
N VAL A 173 9.01 3.45 -7.91
CA VAL A 173 8.93 2.25 -7.05
C VAL A 173 7.46 1.86 -6.81
N VAL A 174 6.60 2.80 -6.47
CA VAL A 174 5.18 2.51 -6.26
C VAL A 174 4.48 2.23 -7.59
N GLU A 175 4.85 2.93 -8.66
CA GLU A 175 4.33 2.68 -10.01
C GLU A 175 4.70 1.26 -10.49
N ARG A 176 5.93 0.81 -10.24
CA ARG A 176 6.37 -0.56 -10.50
C ARG A 176 5.54 -1.59 -9.74
N THR A 177 5.24 -1.34 -8.48
CA THR A 177 4.41 -2.25 -7.69
C THR A 177 2.99 -2.33 -8.24
N HIS A 178 2.40 -1.19 -8.62
CA HIS A 178 1.12 -1.19 -9.32
C HIS A 178 1.18 -1.95 -10.66
N ALA A 179 2.26 -1.81 -11.43
CA ALA A 179 2.47 -2.55 -12.67
C ALA A 179 2.56 -4.07 -12.43
N TRP A 180 3.22 -4.52 -11.35
CA TRP A 180 3.23 -5.94 -10.98
C TRP A 180 1.83 -6.45 -10.65
N MET A 181 1.05 -5.70 -9.89
CA MET A 181 -0.33 -6.05 -9.56
C MET A 181 -1.24 -6.05 -10.80
N ALA A 182 -1.01 -5.15 -11.75
CA ALA A 182 -1.77 -5.10 -13.01
C ALA A 182 -1.56 -6.31 -13.93
N ARG A 183 -0.51 -7.12 -13.71
CA ARG A 183 -0.34 -8.42 -14.41
C ARG A 183 -1.33 -9.47 -13.93
N LEU A 184 -1.95 -9.28 -12.78
CA LEU A 184 -2.96 -10.18 -12.27
C LEU A 184 -4.32 -9.79 -12.86
N ARG A 185 -4.87 -10.66 -13.72
CA ARG A 185 -6.09 -10.40 -14.49
C ARG A 185 -7.25 -9.85 -13.66
N ARG A 186 -7.45 -10.37 -12.44
CA ARG A 186 -8.49 -9.92 -11.51
C ARG A 186 -8.26 -8.53 -10.93
N LEU A 187 -7.04 -7.99 -11.07
CA LEU A 187 -6.70 -6.65 -10.60
C LEU A 187 -6.58 -5.62 -11.74
N THR A 188 -6.58 -6.07 -12.99
CA THR A 188 -6.57 -5.19 -14.16
C THR A 188 -7.94 -4.52 -14.35
N VAL A 189 -9.01 -5.31 -14.18
CA VAL A 189 -10.39 -4.86 -14.26
C VAL A 189 -11.13 -5.40 -13.04
N ARG A 190 -11.95 -4.55 -12.42
CA ARG A 190 -12.79 -4.96 -11.30
C ARG A 190 -14.08 -5.59 -11.84
N TYR A 191 -14.25 -6.88 -11.61
CA TYR A 191 -15.48 -7.63 -11.92
C TYR A 191 -16.41 -7.75 -10.72
N GLU A 192 -15.87 -7.63 -9.52
CA GLU A 192 -16.58 -7.83 -8.27
C GLU A 192 -17.44 -6.61 -7.94
N ARG A 193 -18.75 -6.85 -7.69
CA ARG A 193 -19.64 -5.82 -7.19
C ARG A 193 -19.33 -5.45 -5.73
N ARG A 194 -19.01 -6.45 -4.91
CA ARG A 194 -18.61 -6.27 -3.51
C ARG A 194 -17.18 -5.76 -3.42
N ASP A 195 -16.95 -4.76 -2.61
CA ASP A 195 -15.66 -4.11 -2.37
C ASP A 195 -14.72 -4.98 -1.52
N ASP A 196 -15.28 -5.71 -0.54
CA ASP A 196 -14.52 -6.65 0.31
C ASP A 196 -13.88 -7.77 -0.52
N ILE A 197 -14.59 -8.34 -1.50
CA ILE A 197 -14.04 -9.35 -2.41
C ILE A 197 -12.92 -8.75 -3.26
N HIS A 198 -13.11 -7.54 -3.80
CA HIS A 198 -12.07 -6.87 -4.58
C HIS A 198 -10.85 -6.51 -3.71
N LEU A 199 -11.07 -6.11 -2.46
CA LEU A 199 -10.01 -5.88 -1.48
C LEU A 199 -9.25 -7.18 -1.18
N ALA A 200 -9.94 -8.31 -1.00
CA ALA A 200 -9.33 -9.62 -0.79
C ALA A 200 -8.42 -10.02 -1.95
N PHE A 201 -8.86 -9.86 -3.22
CA PHE A 201 -8.00 -10.08 -4.38
C PHE A 201 -6.81 -9.12 -4.42
N THR A 202 -7.00 -7.87 -4.01
CA THR A 202 -5.92 -6.88 -3.94
C THR A 202 -4.87 -7.28 -2.89
N LEU A 203 -5.30 -7.73 -1.72
CA LEU A 203 -4.42 -8.24 -0.65
C LEU A 203 -3.67 -9.50 -1.08
N LEU A 204 -4.34 -10.42 -1.79
CA LEU A 204 -3.70 -11.59 -2.38
C LEU A 204 -2.61 -11.19 -3.38
N GLY A 205 -2.90 -10.19 -4.23
CA GLY A 205 -1.91 -9.63 -5.14
C GLY A 205 -0.71 -9.02 -4.42
N CYS A 206 -0.93 -8.30 -3.32
CA CYS A 206 0.14 -7.80 -2.46
C CYS A 206 0.99 -8.94 -1.88
N ALA A 207 0.36 -10.00 -1.39
CA ALA A 207 1.06 -11.18 -0.88
C ALA A 207 1.94 -11.85 -1.94
N LEU A 208 1.44 -12.00 -3.17
CA LEU A 208 2.23 -12.53 -4.29
C LEU A 208 3.43 -11.64 -4.64
N VAL A 209 3.28 -10.31 -4.59
CA VAL A 209 4.40 -9.38 -4.78
C VAL A 209 5.45 -9.59 -3.69
N CYS A 210 5.04 -9.71 -2.41
CA CYS A 210 5.95 -10.00 -1.30
C CYS A 210 6.69 -11.32 -1.49
N MET A 211 5.98 -12.40 -1.84
CA MET A 211 6.58 -13.72 -2.10
C MET A 211 7.62 -13.68 -3.22
N ASN A 212 7.31 -12.98 -4.32
CA ASN A 212 8.25 -12.85 -5.43
C ASN A 212 9.50 -12.04 -5.06
N GLN A 213 9.38 -11.05 -4.17
CA GLN A 213 10.55 -10.33 -3.64
C GLN A 213 11.42 -11.24 -2.79
N ILE A 214 10.83 -12.05 -1.91
CA ILE A 214 11.58 -13.03 -1.10
C ILE A 214 12.39 -13.96 -1.99
N ARG A 215 11.78 -14.52 -3.05
CA ARG A 215 12.47 -15.40 -4.00
C ARG A 215 13.63 -14.75 -4.73
N ARG A 216 13.61 -13.43 -4.89
CA ARG A 216 14.71 -12.67 -5.54
C ARG A 216 15.88 -12.40 -4.60
N PHE A 217 15.66 -12.38 -3.29
CA PHE A 217 16.67 -12.12 -2.27
C PHE A 217 17.15 -13.41 -1.58
N CYS A 218 16.62 -14.57 -1.96
CA CYS A 218 17.06 -15.90 -1.61
C CYS A 218 17.65 -16.62 -2.81
#